data_3971a857f80a108df26f9a2c46072195
#
_entry.id   3971a857f80a108df26f9a2c46072195
#
_cell.length_a   1.000
_cell.length_b   1.000
_cell.length_c   1.000
_cell.angle_alpha   90.00
_cell.angle_beta   90.00
_cell.angle_gamma   90.00
#
_symmetry.space_group_name_H-M   'P 1'
#
loop_
_entity.id
_entity.type
_entity.pdbx_description
1 polymer ?
#
loop_
_entity_poly.entity_id
_entity_poly.type
_entity_poly.pdbx_seq_one_letter_code
_entity_poly.pdbx_strand_id
1 'polypeptide(L)'
;LKGLPHSSTDVPGWVRRPSFAVKDRRYAPGHTLHLSKKGGNLMHDVGLIGGTFDRFHAGHLSLMEAGLSECSSIEAWLTADCLAHLKDPRVNPWDTRAQEMKEALGDDAGRVRFHTLEDNHGPAPAHADATAIICTEETRDECEEINRLREGSDLSTLHIISVGHVLAWDGEPISSSRIRAGEIDRNGKPWIPNSVRAGKVVLTSQVEAELKEPFGQLVTGPEDNPSVAMTEVLAHIEGKSGPVIAVGDVTVRTLQDLDRPADIALIDGLTRREPWEGADGIDSSLYDRTLQCSSPAGSLTPSLLEACERAMKSWKEGRLTHLIQVEGEEDLAPLILHPLAPLGAVVLYGQPGKGVVVRWCGEDAKQRCRRLLSEFVPTE
;
A
#
# COMPACT_ATOMS: atom_id res chain seq x y z
N LEU A 1 -20.44 41.08 23.51
CA LEU A 1 -19.02 41.32 23.25
C LEU A 1 -18.19 40.66 24.35
N LYS A 2 -17.91 39.38 24.27
CA LYS A 2 -16.77 38.68 24.92
C LYS A 2 -16.37 37.53 24.01
N GLY A 3 -15.09 37.50 23.64
CA GLY A 3 -14.50 36.61 22.67
C GLY A 3 -14.57 35.13 23.03
N LEU A 4 -14.77 34.31 22.01
CA LEU A 4 -14.59 32.86 22.05
C LEU A 4 -13.09 32.54 21.93
N PRO A 5 -12.57 31.56 22.70
CA PRO A 5 -11.18 31.14 22.57
C PRO A 5 -11.00 30.28 21.31
N HIS A 6 -9.96 30.58 20.55
CA HIS A 6 -9.47 29.72 19.47
C HIS A 6 -9.05 28.35 20.07
N SER A 7 -9.72 27.28 19.64
CA SER A 7 -9.27 25.93 19.91
C SER A 7 -8.06 25.62 19.04
N SER A 8 -6.87 25.62 19.63
CA SER A 8 -5.69 24.97 19.07
C SER A 8 -5.96 23.46 19.07
N THR A 9 -6.19 22.89 17.91
CA THR A 9 -6.15 21.43 17.72
C THR A 9 -4.70 20.99 17.78
N ASP A 10 -4.23 20.67 18.98
CA ASP A 10 -2.98 19.93 19.17
C ASP A 10 -3.16 18.54 18.56
N VAL A 11 -2.58 18.32 17.37
CA VAL A 11 -2.47 17.01 16.75
C VAL A 11 -1.44 16.21 17.55
N PRO A 12 -1.79 15.05 18.13
CA PRO A 12 -0.87 14.27 18.94
C PRO A 12 0.42 13.93 18.17
N GLY A 13 1.58 14.00 18.84
CA GLY A 13 2.93 13.91 18.25
C GLY A 13 3.25 12.62 17.44
N TRP A 14 2.37 11.64 17.41
CA TRP A 14 2.49 10.41 16.62
C TRP A 14 1.97 10.51 15.17
N VAL A 15 1.32 11.61 14.79
CA VAL A 15 0.94 11.93 13.40
C VAL A 15 2.14 12.45 12.58
N ARG A 16 3.35 12.48 13.14
CA ARG A 16 4.54 12.80 12.34
C ARG A 16 4.74 11.74 11.28
N ARG A 17 4.40 12.11 10.04
CA ARG A 17 4.76 11.36 8.84
C ARG A 17 6.26 11.13 8.86
N PRO A 18 6.76 9.89 8.69
CA PRO A 18 8.18 9.69 8.49
C PRO A 18 8.58 10.48 7.25
N SER A 19 9.55 11.39 7.39
CA SER A 19 10.24 11.99 6.27
C SER A 19 11.02 10.87 5.59
N PHE A 20 10.58 10.46 4.41
CA PHE A 20 11.31 9.49 3.60
C PHE A 20 12.60 10.15 3.14
N ALA A 21 13.69 9.95 3.89
CA ALA A 21 15.02 10.12 3.36
C ALA A 21 15.27 8.94 2.41
N VAL A 22 14.99 9.12 1.13
CA VAL A 22 15.41 8.20 0.07
C VAL A 22 16.94 8.25 -0.01
N LYS A 23 17.61 7.47 0.85
CA LYS A 23 19.03 7.15 0.78
C LYS A 23 19.23 5.69 0.44
N ASP A 24 18.55 5.18 -0.57
CA ASP A 24 18.96 3.94 -1.19
C ASP A 24 18.63 3.99 -2.69
N ARG A 25 19.58 4.57 -3.45
CA ARG A 25 19.61 4.47 -4.90
C ARG A 25 20.02 3.04 -5.27
N ARG A 26 19.08 2.09 -5.14
CA ARG A 26 19.20 0.77 -5.77
C ARG A 26 17.88 0.42 -6.44
N TYR A 27 17.54 1.20 -7.47
CA TYR A 27 16.75 0.67 -8.55
C TYR A 27 17.63 -0.36 -9.26
N ALA A 28 17.44 -1.65 -8.96
CA ALA A 28 18.14 -2.70 -9.68
C ALA A 28 17.57 -2.76 -11.12
N PRO A 29 18.40 -2.67 -12.14
CA PRO A 29 17.99 -2.56 -13.53
C PRO A 29 17.72 -3.95 -14.10
N GLY A 30 16.47 -4.19 -14.48
CA GLY A 30 16.20 -5.18 -15.51
C GLY A 30 15.69 -4.49 -16.77
N HIS A 31 16.57 -3.90 -17.54
CA HIS A 31 16.51 -3.07 -18.73
C HIS A 31 16.78 -1.59 -18.44
N THR A 32 18.05 -1.31 -18.22
CA THR A 32 18.58 0.03 -18.46
C THR A 32 18.58 0.25 -19.96
N LEU A 33 17.51 0.86 -20.47
CA LEU A 33 17.68 1.67 -21.67
C LEU A 33 18.54 2.84 -21.24
N HIS A 34 19.85 2.75 -21.52
CA HIS A 34 20.71 3.89 -21.52
C HIS A 34 20.06 4.93 -22.45
N LEU A 35 19.42 5.94 -21.86
CA LEU A 35 19.22 7.20 -22.53
C LEU A 35 20.62 7.75 -22.81
N SER A 36 21.22 7.31 -23.93
CA SER A 36 22.34 8.03 -24.51
C SER A 36 21.83 9.44 -24.75
N LYS A 37 22.47 10.42 -24.14
CA LYS A 37 22.39 11.83 -24.55
C LYS A 37 22.76 11.92 -26.02
N LYS A 38 21.88 11.50 -26.91
CA LYS A 38 21.86 11.92 -28.28
C LYS A 38 21.19 13.28 -28.27
N GLY A 39 21.93 14.32 -28.56
CA GLY A 39 21.41 15.63 -28.96
C GLY A 39 20.56 15.48 -30.22
N GLY A 40 19.42 14.82 -30.09
CA GLY A 40 18.34 14.81 -31.07
C GLY A 40 17.51 16.06 -30.85
N ASN A 41 17.15 16.76 -31.92
CA ASN A 41 16.12 17.80 -31.86
C ASN A 41 14.88 17.19 -31.24
N LEU A 42 14.42 17.72 -30.08
CA LEU A 42 13.12 17.37 -29.52
C LEU A 42 12.06 17.78 -30.54
N MET A 43 11.11 16.88 -30.84
CA MET A 43 10.13 17.11 -31.89
C MET A 43 8.97 18.01 -31.44
N HIS A 44 8.75 18.13 -30.12
CA HIS A 44 7.61 18.85 -29.55
C HIS A 44 8.06 19.84 -28.47
N ASP A 45 7.41 21.00 -28.40
CA ASP A 45 7.72 22.02 -27.40
C ASP A 45 7.08 21.69 -26.07
N VAL A 46 5.76 21.46 -26.06
CA VAL A 46 4.97 21.16 -24.85
C VAL A 46 4.16 19.89 -25.04
N GLY A 47 4.40 18.91 -24.19
CA GLY A 47 3.60 17.70 -24.07
C GLY A 47 2.62 17.80 -22.91
N LEU A 48 1.38 17.33 -23.09
CA LEU A 48 0.38 17.24 -22.04
C LEU A 48 0.28 15.81 -21.54
N ILE A 49 0.14 15.64 -20.22
CA ILE A 49 -0.19 14.35 -19.62
C ILE A 49 -1.20 14.56 -18.49
N GLY A 50 -2.28 13.81 -18.49
CA GLY A 50 -3.33 13.86 -17.47
C GLY A 50 -3.47 12.54 -16.70
N GLY A 51 -3.75 12.61 -15.39
CA GLY A 51 -3.98 11.40 -14.62
C GLY A 51 -4.03 11.62 -13.12
N THR A 52 -4.34 10.55 -12.38
CA THR A 52 -4.35 10.61 -10.92
C THR A 52 -2.93 10.57 -10.34
N PHE A 53 -2.04 9.80 -10.94
CA PHE A 53 -0.63 9.60 -10.54
C PHE A 53 -0.45 9.23 -9.06
N ASP A 54 -1.42 8.48 -8.51
CA ASP A 54 -1.34 8.02 -7.13
C ASP A 54 -0.31 6.89 -6.99
N ARG A 55 0.42 6.88 -5.86
CA ARG A 55 1.48 5.88 -5.65
C ARG A 55 2.40 5.82 -6.87
N PHE A 56 3.01 6.95 -7.22
CA PHE A 56 3.83 7.06 -8.44
C PHE A 56 4.70 5.80 -8.63
N HIS A 57 4.52 5.12 -9.74
CA HIS A 57 5.05 3.76 -9.98
C HIS A 57 5.71 3.65 -11.36
N ALA A 58 6.35 2.51 -11.65
CA ALA A 58 7.11 2.31 -12.87
C ALA A 58 6.32 2.57 -14.16
N GLY A 59 5.01 2.27 -14.18
CA GLY A 59 4.15 2.61 -15.32
C GLY A 59 4.01 4.13 -15.53
N HIS A 60 3.84 4.90 -14.46
CA HIS A 60 3.80 6.37 -14.54
C HIS A 60 5.17 6.93 -14.96
N LEU A 61 6.26 6.37 -14.45
CA LEU A 61 7.60 6.80 -14.82
C LEU A 61 7.87 6.57 -16.30
N SER A 62 7.47 5.42 -16.85
CA SER A 62 7.60 5.12 -18.29
C SER A 62 6.85 6.12 -19.18
N LEU A 63 5.64 6.55 -18.77
CA LEU A 63 4.91 7.62 -19.48
C LEU A 63 5.68 8.94 -19.46
N MET A 64 6.21 9.34 -18.30
CA MET A 64 6.98 10.58 -18.16
C MET A 64 8.28 10.54 -18.98
N GLU A 65 9.01 9.43 -18.95
CA GLU A 65 10.23 9.24 -19.71
C GLU A 65 9.99 9.31 -21.22
N ALA A 66 8.92 8.66 -21.72
CA ALA A 66 8.53 8.73 -23.11
C ALA A 66 8.22 10.18 -23.53
N GLY A 67 7.40 10.89 -22.76
CA GLY A 67 7.11 12.29 -23.04
C GLY A 67 8.35 13.19 -23.00
N LEU A 68 9.22 13.04 -21.99
CA LEU A 68 10.46 13.82 -21.87
C LEU A 68 11.50 13.50 -22.94
N SER A 69 11.41 12.32 -23.59
CA SER A 69 12.29 11.97 -24.71
C SER A 69 11.91 12.69 -26.01
N GLU A 70 10.64 13.09 -26.17
CA GLU A 70 10.12 13.70 -27.39
C GLU A 70 9.72 15.18 -27.22
N CYS A 71 9.44 15.64 -25.98
CA CYS A 71 9.01 16.99 -25.67
C CYS A 71 10.10 17.79 -24.93
N SER A 72 10.20 19.07 -25.20
CA SER A 72 11.09 19.99 -24.46
C SER A 72 10.65 20.15 -23.01
N SER A 73 9.33 20.22 -22.78
CA SER A 73 8.70 20.31 -21.47
C SER A 73 7.39 19.53 -21.41
N ILE A 74 6.96 19.17 -20.21
CA ILE A 74 5.68 18.49 -19.97
C ILE A 74 4.84 19.33 -19.00
N GLU A 75 3.57 19.45 -19.28
CA GLU A 75 2.55 19.86 -18.31
C GLU A 75 1.81 18.64 -17.80
N ALA A 76 2.05 18.32 -16.51
CA ALA A 76 1.42 17.19 -15.83
C ALA A 76 0.17 17.69 -15.08
N TRP A 77 -0.99 17.24 -15.53
CA TRP A 77 -2.29 17.61 -15.00
C TRP A 77 -2.78 16.52 -14.05
N LEU A 78 -2.62 16.73 -12.73
CA LEU A 78 -2.98 15.79 -11.69
C LEU A 78 -4.44 15.99 -11.28
N THR A 79 -5.23 14.93 -11.32
CA THR A 79 -6.65 14.94 -10.90
C THR A 79 -6.80 15.58 -9.51
N ALA A 80 -7.72 16.54 -9.36
CA ALA A 80 -8.06 17.20 -8.10
C ALA A 80 -8.47 16.18 -7.03
N ASP A 81 -8.17 16.45 -5.76
CA ASP A 81 -8.45 15.52 -4.65
C ASP A 81 -9.93 15.16 -4.53
N CYS A 82 -10.82 16.11 -4.76
CA CYS A 82 -12.27 15.87 -4.73
C CYS A 82 -12.71 14.81 -5.75
N LEU A 83 -12.11 14.78 -6.95
CA LEU A 83 -12.39 13.78 -7.98
C LEU A 83 -11.66 12.46 -7.73
N ALA A 84 -10.41 12.54 -7.28
CA ALA A 84 -9.59 11.36 -7.01
C ALA A 84 -10.18 10.53 -5.86
N HIS A 85 -10.65 11.16 -4.79
CA HIS A 85 -11.25 10.51 -3.63
C HIS A 85 -12.64 9.91 -3.91
N LEU A 86 -13.36 10.39 -4.95
CA LEU A 86 -14.58 9.71 -5.41
C LEU A 86 -14.29 8.31 -5.96
N LYS A 87 -13.12 8.11 -6.57
CA LYS A 87 -12.70 6.80 -7.08
C LYS A 87 -12.20 5.87 -5.97
N ASP A 88 -11.37 6.39 -5.07
CA ASP A 88 -10.84 5.65 -3.92
C ASP A 88 -10.36 6.65 -2.84
N PRO A 89 -10.96 6.64 -1.63
CA PRO A 89 -10.59 7.55 -0.55
C PRO A 89 -9.16 7.36 -0.05
N ARG A 90 -8.46 6.28 -0.45
CA ARG A 90 -7.06 6.01 -0.10
C ARG A 90 -6.05 6.65 -1.05
N VAL A 91 -6.51 7.36 -2.09
CA VAL A 91 -5.63 8.15 -2.97
C VAL A 91 -4.90 9.21 -2.13
N ASN A 92 -3.60 9.36 -2.36
CA ASN A 92 -2.80 10.37 -1.67
C ASN A 92 -3.25 11.80 -2.05
N PRO A 93 -3.13 12.78 -1.14
CA PRO A 93 -3.37 14.18 -1.45
C PRO A 93 -2.53 14.67 -2.64
N TRP A 94 -3.05 15.65 -3.37
CA TRP A 94 -2.45 16.21 -4.58
C TRP A 94 -0.96 16.59 -4.37
N ASP A 95 -0.65 17.31 -3.30
CA ASP A 95 0.73 17.72 -2.98
C ASP A 95 1.66 16.52 -2.79
N THR A 96 1.17 15.44 -2.17
CA THR A 96 1.95 14.21 -1.99
C THR A 96 2.23 13.55 -3.34
N ARG A 97 1.23 13.46 -4.22
CA ARG A 97 1.35 12.86 -5.56
C ARG A 97 2.32 13.65 -6.43
N ALA A 98 2.20 14.98 -6.43
CA ALA A 98 3.11 15.87 -7.15
C ALA A 98 4.55 15.76 -6.61
N GLN A 99 4.73 15.66 -5.29
CA GLN A 99 6.04 15.52 -4.68
C GLN A 99 6.69 14.16 -4.99
N GLU A 100 5.93 13.07 -4.92
CA GLU A 100 6.41 11.72 -5.30
C GLU A 100 6.87 11.68 -6.77
N MET A 101 6.14 12.34 -7.66
CA MET A 101 6.51 12.46 -9.07
C MET A 101 7.79 13.27 -9.25
N LYS A 102 7.93 14.44 -8.58
CA LYS A 102 9.16 15.25 -8.64
C LYS A 102 10.39 14.48 -8.17
N GLU A 103 10.25 13.74 -7.06
CA GLU A 103 11.34 12.94 -6.51
C GLU A 103 11.76 11.81 -7.45
N ALA A 104 10.79 11.15 -8.10
CA ALA A 104 11.07 10.07 -9.06
C ALA A 104 11.75 10.58 -10.33
N LEU A 105 11.41 11.79 -10.79
CA LEU A 105 11.99 12.42 -12.00
C LEU A 105 13.40 12.97 -11.77
N GLY A 106 13.77 13.28 -10.52
CA GLY A 106 15.10 13.80 -10.21
C GLY A 106 15.46 15.07 -11.00
N ASP A 107 16.55 15.03 -11.76
CA ASP A 107 17.04 16.19 -12.51
C ASP A 107 16.07 16.65 -13.62
N ASP A 108 15.26 15.74 -14.17
CA ASP A 108 14.27 16.06 -15.20
C ASP A 108 13.02 16.75 -14.64
N ALA A 109 12.82 16.80 -13.31
CA ALA A 109 11.69 17.49 -12.69
C ALA A 109 11.60 18.97 -13.07
N GLY A 110 12.73 19.63 -13.40
CA GLY A 110 12.77 21.00 -13.88
C GLY A 110 12.10 21.23 -15.23
N ARG A 111 11.86 20.17 -16.00
CA ARG A 111 11.18 20.19 -17.31
C ARG A 111 9.67 19.92 -17.18
N VAL A 112 9.16 19.68 -15.97
CA VAL A 112 7.76 19.32 -15.72
C VAL A 112 7.07 20.40 -14.91
N ARG A 113 5.94 20.91 -15.40
CA ARG A 113 5.04 21.80 -14.66
C ARG A 113 3.85 21.00 -14.16
N PHE A 114 3.44 21.26 -12.93
CA PHE A 114 2.36 20.51 -12.27
C PHE A 114 1.13 21.39 -12.17
N HIS A 115 -0.01 20.88 -12.62
CA HIS A 115 -1.30 21.57 -12.65
C HIS A 115 -2.41 20.67 -12.06
N THR A 116 -3.49 21.28 -11.64
CA THR A 116 -4.67 20.55 -11.13
C THR A 116 -5.64 20.28 -12.28
N LEU A 117 -6.04 19.01 -12.43
CA LEU A 117 -7.07 18.57 -13.38
C LEU A 117 -8.42 18.50 -12.67
N GLU A 118 -9.35 19.37 -13.07
CA GLU A 118 -10.67 19.51 -12.45
C GLU A 118 -11.79 18.79 -13.21
N ASP A 119 -11.51 18.30 -14.42
CA ASP A 119 -12.46 17.55 -15.26
C ASP A 119 -11.73 16.46 -16.07
N ASN A 120 -12.43 15.79 -16.98
CA ASN A 120 -11.87 14.65 -17.74
C ASN A 120 -10.88 15.07 -18.83
N HIS A 121 -11.03 16.23 -19.43
CA HIS A 121 -10.19 16.66 -20.59
C HIS A 121 -9.20 17.75 -20.20
N GLY A 122 -9.45 18.48 -19.11
CA GLY A 122 -8.66 19.61 -18.69
C GLY A 122 -8.52 20.65 -19.81
N PRO A 123 -7.38 21.35 -19.92
CA PRO A 123 -7.17 22.38 -20.93
C PRO A 123 -6.87 21.81 -22.32
N ALA A 124 -6.62 20.52 -22.49
CA ALA A 124 -6.10 19.92 -23.71
C ALA A 124 -6.90 20.30 -24.99
N PRO A 125 -8.27 20.35 -24.96
CA PRO A 125 -9.04 20.77 -26.14
C PRO A 125 -8.81 22.22 -26.58
N ALA A 126 -8.39 23.12 -25.66
CA ALA A 126 -8.23 24.54 -25.93
C ALA A 126 -6.79 25.05 -25.74
N HIS A 127 -5.84 24.19 -25.41
CA HIS A 127 -4.44 24.57 -25.12
C HIS A 127 -3.71 24.98 -26.40
N ALA A 128 -3.38 26.26 -26.54
CA ALA A 128 -2.79 26.81 -27.76
C ALA A 128 -1.37 26.34 -28.02
N ASP A 129 -0.55 26.23 -26.97
CA ASP A 129 0.90 25.98 -27.07
C ASP A 129 1.26 24.49 -27.05
N ALA A 130 0.33 23.60 -26.70
CA ALA A 130 0.57 22.17 -26.65
C ALA A 130 0.72 21.59 -28.06
N THR A 131 1.72 20.73 -28.25
CA THR A 131 2.03 20.09 -29.55
C THR A 131 1.97 18.56 -29.47
N ALA A 132 1.97 17.98 -28.25
CA ALA A 132 1.84 16.54 -28.04
C ALA A 132 0.97 16.24 -26.82
N ILE A 133 0.41 15.00 -26.77
CA ILE A 133 -0.28 14.44 -25.63
C ILE A 133 0.23 13.02 -25.39
N ILE A 134 0.54 12.71 -24.12
CA ILE A 134 1.11 11.42 -23.70
C ILE A 134 0.00 10.58 -23.05
N CYS A 135 -0.17 9.35 -23.49
CA CYS A 135 -1.20 8.45 -22.98
C CYS A 135 -0.73 7.00 -22.95
N THR A 136 -1.51 6.14 -22.29
CA THR A 136 -1.45 4.69 -22.48
C THR A 136 -2.34 4.27 -23.65
N GLU A 137 -2.21 2.99 -24.06
CA GLU A 137 -3.12 2.42 -25.07
C GLU A 137 -4.58 2.49 -24.63
N GLU A 138 -4.87 2.35 -23.33
CA GLU A 138 -6.23 2.41 -22.77
C GLU A 138 -6.87 3.80 -22.89
N THR A 139 -6.07 4.87 -22.83
CA THR A 139 -6.56 6.25 -22.87
C THR A 139 -6.32 6.94 -24.22
N ARG A 140 -5.97 6.15 -25.24
CA ARG A 140 -5.75 6.65 -26.59
C ARG A 140 -7.02 7.23 -27.21
N ASP A 141 -8.15 6.58 -27.01
CA ASP A 141 -9.44 7.02 -27.57
C ASP A 141 -9.86 8.40 -27.04
N GLU A 142 -9.56 8.68 -25.74
CA GLU A 142 -9.76 10.02 -25.15
C GLU A 142 -8.86 11.07 -25.81
N CYS A 143 -7.63 10.72 -26.15
CA CYS A 143 -6.72 11.64 -26.86
C CYS A 143 -7.20 11.92 -28.28
N GLU A 144 -7.77 10.96 -28.95
CA GLU A 144 -8.38 11.13 -30.28
C GLU A 144 -9.65 12.00 -30.21
N GLU A 145 -10.44 11.87 -29.12
CA GLU A 145 -11.58 12.77 -28.88
C GLU A 145 -11.12 14.20 -28.62
N ILE A 146 -10.07 14.40 -27.82
CA ILE A 146 -9.47 15.72 -27.62
C ILE A 146 -9.06 16.33 -28.96
N ASN A 147 -8.44 15.58 -29.86
CA ASN A 147 -8.05 16.05 -31.18
C ASN A 147 -9.27 16.45 -32.04
N ARG A 148 -10.37 15.70 -32.00
CA ARG A 148 -11.63 16.09 -32.67
C ARG A 148 -12.20 17.41 -32.13
N LEU A 149 -12.15 17.63 -30.80
CA LEU A 149 -12.58 18.89 -30.18
C LEU A 149 -11.69 20.07 -30.61
N ARG A 150 -10.39 19.85 -30.74
CA ARG A 150 -9.42 20.85 -31.22
C ARG A 150 -9.67 21.25 -32.66
N GLU A 151 -9.89 20.29 -33.55
CA GLU A 151 -10.26 20.54 -34.95
C GLU A 151 -11.53 21.37 -35.06
N GLY A 152 -12.55 21.08 -34.22
CA GLY A 152 -13.78 21.85 -34.13
C GLY A 152 -13.59 23.30 -33.62
N SER A 153 -12.44 23.60 -33.04
CA SER A 153 -12.05 24.90 -32.51
C SER A 153 -10.93 25.58 -33.31
N ASP A 154 -10.66 25.13 -34.53
CA ASP A 154 -9.58 25.61 -35.42
C ASP A 154 -8.16 25.55 -34.81
N LEU A 155 -7.94 24.59 -33.87
CA LEU A 155 -6.61 24.32 -33.29
C LEU A 155 -5.96 23.09 -33.97
N SER A 156 -4.64 23.13 -34.09
CA SER A 156 -3.87 21.98 -34.58
C SER A 156 -4.05 20.76 -33.64
N THR A 157 -4.14 19.57 -34.23
CA THR A 157 -4.16 18.32 -33.45
C THR A 157 -2.85 18.12 -32.70
N LEU A 158 -2.95 17.46 -31.53
CA LEU A 158 -1.78 17.05 -30.75
C LEU A 158 -1.21 15.75 -31.28
N HIS A 159 0.11 15.66 -31.37
CA HIS A 159 0.76 14.38 -31.62
C HIS A 159 0.54 13.43 -30.44
N ILE A 160 0.00 12.23 -30.69
CA ILE A 160 -0.31 11.27 -29.62
C ILE A 160 0.92 10.37 -29.41
N ILE A 161 1.56 10.50 -28.25
CA ILE A 161 2.65 9.63 -27.78
C ILE A 161 2.01 8.53 -26.93
N SER A 162 1.81 7.34 -27.54
CA SER A 162 1.19 6.19 -26.86
C SER A 162 2.26 5.27 -26.29
N VAL A 163 2.13 4.89 -25.01
CA VAL A 163 3.07 4.05 -24.28
C VAL A 163 2.39 2.77 -23.82
N GLY A 164 3.01 1.64 -24.07
CA GLY A 164 2.53 0.34 -23.58
C GLY A 164 2.62 0.22 -22.06
N HIS A 165 1.83 -0.69 -21.48
CA HIS A 165 1.83 -0.93 -20.06
C HIS A 165 3.15 -1.56 -19.58
N VAL A 166 3.66 -1.09 -18.45
CA VAL A 166 4.70 -1.80 -17.71
C VAL A 166 4.05 -2.93 -16.92
N LEU A 167 4.53 -4.16 -17.15
CA LEU A 167 3.96 -5.34 -16.53
C LEU A 167 4.63 -5.65 -15.19
N ALA A 168 3.84 -6.16 -14.25
CA ALA A 168 4.29 -6.70 -12.98
C ALA A 168 4.84 -8.12 -13.14
N TRP A 169 5.31 -8.72 -12.05
CA TRP A 169 5.88 -10.07 -12.00
C TRP A 169 4.94 -11.18 -12.49
N ASP A 170 3.64 -10.95 -12.41
CA ASP A 170 2.56 -11.87 -12.82
C ASP A 170 2.08 -11.67 -14.26
N GLY A 171 2.68 -10.74 -15.00
CA GLY A 171 2.33 -10.41 -16.38
C GLY A 171 1.18 -9.43 -16.53
N GLU A 172 0.55 -8.99 -15.43
CA GLU A 172 -0.51 -7.99 -15.43
C GLU A 172 0.05 -6.56 -15.32
N PRO A 173 -0.66 -5.53 -15.81
CA PRO A 173 -0.20 -4.15 -15.70
C PRO A 173 0.02 -3.70 -14.25
N ILE A 174 1.08 -2.89 -14.04
CA ILE A 174 1.27 -2.17 -12.78
C ILE A 174 0.23 -1.06 -12.71
N SER A 175 -0.53 -1.00 -11.60
CA SER A 175 -1.51 0.08 -11.36
C SER A 175 -1.55 0.52 -9.91
N SER A 176 -1.93 1.78 -9.69
CA SER A 176 -2.14 2.33 -8.35
C SER A 176 -3.17 1.54 -7.54
N SER A 177 -4.19 0.98 -8.19
CA SER A 177 -5.21 0.16 -7.54
C SER A 177 -4.64 -1.13 -6.97
N ARG A 178 -3.78 -1.83 -7.72
CA ARG A 178 -3.09 -3.04 -7.27
C ARG A 178 -2.11 -2.75 -6.14
N ILE A 179 -1.42 -1.60 -6.20
CA ILE A 179 -0.53 -1.16 -5.11
C ILE A 179 -1.34 -0.89 -3.85
N ARG A 180 -2.49 -0.18 -3.94
CA ARG A 180 -3.40 0.05 -2.80
C ARG A 180 -4.01 -1.24 -2.26
N ALA A 181 -4.31 -2.20 -3.14
CA ALA A 181 -4.78 -3.53 -2.75
C ALA A 181 -3.70 -4.38 -2.06
N GLY A 182 -2.44 -3.89 -2.05
CA GLY A 182 -1.31 -4.57 -1.43
C GLY A 182 -0.79 -5.79 -2.20
N GLU A 183 -1.08 -5.89 -3.50
CA GLU A 183 -0.71 -7.02 -4.34
C GLU A 183 0.75 -6.94 -4.82
N ILE A 184 1.16 -5.75 -5.21
CA ILE A 184 2.48 -5.46 -5.77
C ILE A 184 3.07 -4.19 -5.15
N ASP A 185 4.37 -4.03 -5.26
CA ASP A 185 5.03 -2.75 -4.99
C ASP A 185 5.00 -1.82 -6.22
N ARG A 186 5.57 -0.62 -6.10
CA ARG A 186 5.60 0.38 -7.17
C ARG A 186 6.42 -0.04 -8.42
N ASN A 187 7.21 -1.11 -8.30
CA ASN A 187 7.96 -1.71 -9.40
C ASN A 187 7.34 -3.02 -9.92
N GLY A 188 6.13 -3.34 -9.49
CA GLY A 188 5.42 -4.54 -9.88
C GLY A 188 5.95 -5.82 -9.24
N LYS A 189 6.76 -5.75 -8.18
CA LYS A 189 7.30 -6.93 -7.49
C LYS A 189 6.35 -7.43 -6.41
N PRO A 190 6.28 -8.76 -6.16
CA PRO A 190 5.47 -9.31 -5.08
C PRO A 190 6.06 -8.93 -3.71
N TRP A 191 5.18 -8.81 -2.71
CA TRP A 191 5.61 -8.50 -1.35
C TRP A 191 6.13 -9.73 -0.60
N ILE A 192 5.66 -10.95 -0.93
CA ILE A 192 6.12 -12.20 -0.34
C ILE A 192 7.28 -12.75 -1.20
N PRO A 193 8.47 -13.00 -0.60
CA PRO A 193 9.59 -13.62 -1.31
C PRO A 193 9.27 -15.03 -1.82
N ASN A 194 9.83 -15.40 -2.96
CA ASN A 194 9.62 -16.72 -3.55
C ASN A 194 10.08 -17.88 -2.62
N SER A 195 11.09 -17.69 -1.79
CA SER A 195 11.54 -18.69 -0.80
C SER A 195 10.41 -19.08 0.17
N VAL A 196 9.63 -18.11 0.64
CA VAL A 196 8.49 -18.34 1.54
C VAL A 196 7.33 -19.04 0.84
N ARG A 197 7.16 -18.78 -0.47
CA ARG A 197 6.12 -19.45 -1.29
C ARG A 197 6.51 -20.88 -1.66
N ALA A 198 7.81 -21.14 -1.80
CA ALA A 198 8.32 -22.42 -2.29
C ALA A 198 8.28 -23.54 -1.25
N GLY A 199 8.28 -23.20 0.05
CA GLY A 199 8.32 -24.22 1.09
C GLY A 199 8.38 -23.64 2.50
N LYS A 200 8.58 -24.51 3.48
CA LYS A 200 8.78 -24.12 4.87
C LYS A 200 10.10 -23.36 5.01
N VAL A 201 10.05 -22.24 5.73
CA VAL A 201 11.22 -21.45 6.10
C VAL A 201 11.30 -21.29 7.62
N VAL A 202 12.51 -21.17 8.16
CA VAL A 202 12.74 -21.00 9.58
C VAL A 202 13.41 -19.68 9.91
N LEU A 203 13.09 -19.19 11.09
CA LEU A 203 13.61 -17.97 11.68
C LEU A 203 15.11 -18.06 11.91
N THR A 204 15.85 -17.03 11.53
CA THR A 204 17.27 -16.90 11.86
C THR A 204 17.46 -16.13 13.16
N SER A 205 18.57 -16.35 13.86
CA SER A 205 18.87 -15.60 15.09
C SER A 205 18.95 -14.07 14.88
N GLN A 206 19.33 -13.64 13.68
CA GLN A 206 19.39 -12.22 13.34
C GLN A 206 17.98 -11.63 13.27
N VAL A 207 17.04 -12.29 12.58
CA VAL A 207 15.65 -11.85 12.48
C VAL A 207 14.98 -11.94 13.85
N GLU A 208 15.22 -13.03 14.63
CA GLU A 208 14.70 -13.15 15.99
C GLU A 208 15.11 -11.98 16.89
N ALA A 209 16.37 -11.57 16.80
CA ALA A 209 16.86 -10.42 17.57
C ALA A 209 16.13 -9.10 17.20
N GLU A 210 15.85 -8.90 15.91
CA GLU A 210 15.11 -7.71 15.46
C GLU A 210 13.62 -7.75 15.84
N LEU A 211 13.00 -8.93 15.91
CA LEU A 211 11.59 -9.09 16.28
C LEU A 211 11.33 -8.91 17.79
N LYS A 212 12.35 -8.89 18.64
CA LYS A 212 12.21 -8.58 20.07
C LYS A 212 11.74 -7.14 20.33
N GLU A 213 12.00 -6.25 19.38
CA GLU A 213 11.48 -4.89 19.44
C GLU A 213 10.09 -4.83 18.77
N PRO A 214 9.07 -4.21 19.42
CA PRO A 214 7.72 -4.11 18.88
C PRO A 214 7.74 -3.49 17.47
N PHE A 215 7.07 -4.13 16.53
CA PHE A 215 6.91 -3.62 15.17
C PHE A 215 5.62 -2.81 15.06
N GLY A 216 5.52 -1.71 15.80
CA GLY A 216 4.35 -0.86 15.81
C GLY A 216 4.32 0.08 17.00
N GLN A 217 3.20 0.75 17.17
CA GLN A 217 2.93 1.57 18.33
C GLN A 217 2.38 0.68 19.45
N LEU A 218 3.01 0.70 20.61
CA LEU A 218 2.50 0.05 21.79
C LEU A 218 1.48 0.96 22.48
N VAL A 219 0.25 0.49 22.63
CA VAL A 219 -0.77 1.08 23.50
C VAL A 219 -0.74 0.30 24.82
N THR A 220 -0.33 0.97 25.88
CA THR A 220 -0.12 0.34 27.18
C THR A 220 -1.42 0.14 27.93
N GLY A 221 -1.52 -0.94 28.68
CA GLY A 221 -2.66 -1.23 29.54
C GLY A 221 -2.33 -2.30 30.57
N PRO A 222 -3.14 -2.43 31.62
CA PRO A 222 -2.94 -3.44 32.65
C PRO A 222 -3.10 -4.85 32.07
N GLU A 223 -2.26 -5.76 32.52
CA GLU A 223 -2.27 -7.15 32.01
C GLU A 223 -3.57 -7.91 32.39
N ASP A 224 -4.09 -7.63 33.56
CA ASP A 224 -5.34 -8.21 34.09
C ASP A 224 -6.62 -7.62 33.45
N ASN A 225 -6.47 -6.52 32.68
CA ASN A 225 -7.59 -5.92 31.95
C ASN A 225 -7.15 -5.39 30.56
N PRO A 226 -6.97 -6.28 29.58
CA PRO A 226 -6.54 -5.90 28.24
C PRO A 226 -7.54 -5.01 27.50
N SER A 227 -8.82 -4.96 27.95
CA SER A 227 -9.84 -4.11 27.34
C SER A 227 -9.52 -2.60 27.45
N VAL A 228 -8.73 -2.19 28.45
CA VAL A 228 -8.33 -0.78 28.61
C VAL A 228 -7.50 -0.31 27.39
N ALA A 229 -6.42 -1.02 27.07
CA ALA A 229 -5.61 -0.71 25.91
C ALA A 229 -6.39 -0.88 24.61
N MET A 230 -7.20 -1.93 24.48
CA MET A 230 -7.96 -2.21 23.27
C MET A 230 -9.03 -1.15 22.99
N THR A 231 -9.68 -0.61 24.01
CA THR A 231 -10.66 0.49 23.85
C THR A 231 -9.98 1.74 23.26
N GLU A 232 -8.78 2.07 23.71
CA GLU A 232 -8.00 3.17 23.13
C GLU A 232 -7.63 2.86 21.67
N VAL A 233 -7.20 1.64 21.36
CA VAL A 233 -6.90 1.20 20.00
C VAL A 233 -8.12 1.35 19.09
N LEU A 234 -9.30 0.89 19.52
CA LEU A 234 -10.53 0.95 18.74
C LEU A 234 -10.93 2.39 18.41
N ALA A 235 -10.77 3.33 19.34
CA ALA A 235 -11.00 4.75 19.10
C ALA A 235 -10.06 5.31 18.01
N HIS A 236 -8.79 4.85 17.95
CA HIS A 236 -7.82 5.30 16.95
C HIS A 236 -8.06 4.73 15.55
N ILE A 237 -8.67 3.55 15.44
CA ILE A 237 -8.92 2.89 14.14
C ILE A 237 -10.34 3.11 13.61
N GLU A 238 -11.19 3.81 14.35
CA GLU A 238 -12.57 4.09 13.96
C GLU A 238 -12.64 4.84 12.62
N GLY A 239 -13.59 4.47 11.76
CA GLY A 239 -13.81 5.08 10.44
C GLY A 239 -12.75 4.75 9.39
N LYS A 240 -11.81 3.84 9.64
CA LYS A 240 -10.82 3.38 8.65
C LYS A 240 -11.41 2.32 7.74
N SER A 241 -10.92 2.28 6.49
CA SER A 241 -11.50 1.44 5.42
C SER A 241 -10.82 0.08 5.24
N GLY A 242 -9.67 -0.14 5.86
CA GLY A 242 -8.92 -1.40 5.78
C GLY A 242 -9.40 -2.43 6.80
N PRO A 243 -9.06 -3.72 6.63
CA PRO A 243 -9.37 -4.75 7.61
C PRO A 243 -8.64 -4.54 8.93
N VAL A 244 -9.31 -4.91 10.01
CA VAL A 244 -8.72 -5.11 11.33
C VAL A 244 -8.27 -6.58 11.42
N ILE A 245 -6.99 -6.80 11.60
CA ILE A 245 -6.38 -8.13 11.69
C ILE A 245 -5.86 -8.30 13.10
N ALA A 246 -6.30 -9.32 13.79
CA ALA A 246 -5.90 -9.62 15.18
C ALA A 246 -5.10 -10.92 15.24
N VAL A 247 -3.98 -10.89 15.95
CA VAL A 247 -3.10 -12.05 16.16
C VAL A 247 -2.94 -12.28 17.64
N GLY A 248 -3.16 -13.52 18.06
CA GLY A 248 -3.09 -13.97 19.45
C GLY A 248 -4.45 -14.06 20.14
N ASP A 249 -4.63 -15.12 20.95
CA ASP A 249 -5.87 -15.48 21.60
C ASP A 249 -6.43 -14.36 22.48
N VAL A 250 -5.60 -13.74 23.31
CA VAL A 250 -5.99 -12.62 24.17
C VAL A 250 -6.47 -11.42 23.36
N THR A 251 -5.77 -11.10 22.27
CA THR A 251 -6.13 -9.97 21.39
C THR A 251 -7.49 -10.21 20.73
N VAL A 252 -7.68 -11.41 20.19
CA VAL A 252 -8.92 -11.82 19.52
C VAL A 252 -10.09 -11.84 20.51
N ARG A 253 -9.91 -12.47 21.67
CA ARG A 253 -10.93 -12.52 22.70
C ARG A 253 -11.33 -11.14 23.21
N THR A 254 -10.35 -10.25 23.46
CA THR A 254 -10.63 -8.90 23.93
C THR A 254 -11.47 -8.10 22.93
N LEU A 255 -11.22 -8.26 21.63
CA LEU A 255 -12.04 -7.63 20.59
C LEU A 255 -13.47 -8.16 20.58
N GLN A 256 -13.67 -9.46 20.79
CA GLN A 256 -15.00 -10.07 20.89
C GLN A 256 -15.74 -9.56 22.14
N ASP A 257 -15.08 -9.49 23.30
CA ASP A 257 -15.65 -8.97 24.55
C ASP A 257 -16.07 -7.49 24.47
N LEU A 258 -15.48 -6.75 23.50
CA LEU A 258 -15.85 -5.37 23.19
C LEU A 258 -16.85 -5.23 22.03
N ASP A 259 -17.50 -6.32 21.62
CA ASP A 259 -18.45 -6.38 20.50
C ASP A 259 -17.86 -5.86 19.16
N ARG A 260 -16.55 -6.01 18.97
CA ARG A 260 -15.82 -5.56 17.77
C ARG A 260 -14.86 -6.64 17.27
N PRO A 261 -15.38 -7.83 16.86
CA PRO A 261 -14.54 -8.91 16.35
C PRO A 261 -13.70 -8.40 15.16
N ALA A 262 -12.48 -8.94 15.05
CA ALA A 262 -11.59 -8.62 13.94
C ALA A 262 -12.14 -9.14 12.61
N ASP A 263 -11.78 -8.51 11.49
CA ASP A 263 -12.11 -9.02 10.15
C ASP A 263 -11.35 -10.33 9.85
N ILE A 264 -10.10 -10.41 10.32
CA ILE A 264 -9.27 -11.61 10.21
C ILE A 264 -8.60 -11.83 11.58
N ALA A 265 -8.87 -12.96 12.19
CA ALA A 265 -8.33 -13.35 13.49
C ALA A 265 -7.45 -14.58 13.35
N LEU A 266 -6.30 -14.60 14.05
CA LEU A 266 -5.42 -15.76 14.17
C LEU A 266 -5.26 -16.13 15.62
N ILE A 267 -5.41 -17.42 15.92
CA ILE A 267 -5.28 -18.00 17.26
C ILE A 267 -4.52 -19.33 17.20
N ASP A 268 -3.81 -19.67 18.26
CA ASP A 268 -3.14 -20.98 18.41
C ASP A 268 -3.58 -21.76 19.66
N GLY A 269 -4.47 -21.18 20.47
CA GLY A 269 -4.94 -21.77 21.73
C GLY A 269 -3.93 -21.66 22.87
N LEU A 270 -2.87 -20.85 22.69
CA LEU A 270 -1.79 -20.70 23.65
C LEU A 270 -1.68 -19.25 24.15
N THR A 271 -1.20 -19.10 25.38
CA THR A 271 -0.72 -17.80 25.90
C THR A 271 0.59 -18.04 26.63
N ARG A 272 1.64 -17.31 26.28
CA ARG A 272 3.00 -17.51 26.81
C ARG A 272 3.51 -18.95 26.61
N ARG A 273 3.14 -19.58 25.47
CA ARG A 273 3.47 -20.98 25.11
C ARG A 273 2.87 -22.04 26.04
N GLU A 274 1.82 -21.69 26.77
CA GLU A 274 1.05 -22.62 27.61
C GLU A 274 -0.42 -22.59 27.16
N PRO A 275 -1.16 -23.71 27.27
CA PRO A 275 -2.60 -23.72 26.98
C PRO A 275 -3.33 -22.64 27.78
N TRP A 276 -4.13 -21.84 27.08
CA TRP A 276 -4.84 -20.74 27.71
C TRP A 276 -6.31 -21.12 27.91
N GLU A 277 -6.74 -21.19 29.18
CA GLU A 277 -8.14 -21.54 29.53
C GLU A 277 -9.18 -20.59 28.88
N GLY A 278 -8.80 -19.35 28.57
CA GLY A 278 -9.64 -18.38 27.85
C GLY A 278 -9.86 -18.68 26.39
N ALA A 279 -9.04 -19.54 25.76
CA ALA A 279 -9.19 -19.92 24.35
C ALA A 279 -10.54 -20.59 24.06
N ASP A 280 -11.06 -21.41 25.00
CA ASP A 280 -12.39 -22.05 24.91
C ASP A 280 -13.53 -21.01 24.86
N GLY A 281 -13.27 -19.77 25.25
CA GLY A 281 -14.23 -18.66 25.20
C GLY A 281 -14.25 -17.89 23.88
N ILE A 282 -13.36 -18.17 22.94
CA ILE A 282 -13.37 -17.51 21.64
C ILE A 282 -14.55 -18.07 20.82
N ASP A 283 -15.48 -17.17 20.46
CA ASP A 283 -16.66 -17.53 19.67
C ASP A 283 -16.33 -17.53 18.18
N SER A 284 -16.23 -18.71 17.60
CA SER A 284 -16.00 -18.90 16.17
C SER A 284 -17.21 -18.56 15.30
N SER A 285 -18.42 -18.50 15.88
CA SER A 285 -19.64 -18.16 15.13
C SER A 285 -19.74 -16.70 14.72
N LEU A 286 -18.88 -15.85 15.28
CA LEU A 286 -18.75 -14.44 14.90
C LEU A 286 -18.01 -14.23 13.57
N TYR A 287 -17.49 -15.29 12.97
CA TYR A 287 -16.77 -15.25 11.70
C TYR A 287 -17.52 -16.01 10.62
N ASP A 288 -17.49 -15.49 9.39
CA ASP A 288 -18.13 -16.16 8.24
C ASP A 288 -17.47 -17.51 7.91
N ARG A 289 -16.18 -17.65 8.22
CA ARG A 289 -15.42 -18.87 7.95
C ARG A 289 -14.34 -19.12 8.98
N THR A 290 -14.10 -20.40 9.26
CA THR A 290 -12.94 -20.87 10.03
C THR A 290 -12.00 -21.63 9.11
N LEU A 291 -10.71 -21.32 9.18
CA LEU A 291 -9.63 -22.00 8.47
C LEU A 291 -8.70 -22.64 9.48
N GLN A 292 -8.08 -23.75 9.08
CA GLN A 292 -7.06 -24.42 9.89
C GLN A 292 -5.75 -24.47 9.11
N CYS A 293 -4.64 -24.27 9.80
CA CYS A 293 -3.30 -24.38 9.24
C CYS A 293 -2.31 -24.82 10.31
N SER A 294 -1.09 -25.17 9.90
CA SER A 294 -0.02 -25.58 10.82
C SER A 294 1.19 -24.68 10.62
N SER A 295 1.76 -24.18 11.72
CA SER A 295 2.98 -23.36 11.75
C SER A 295 3.81 -23.69 12.99
N PRO A 296 4.73 -24.67 12.92
CA PRO A 296 5.59 -24.99 14.06
C PRO A 296 6.39 -23.77 14.54
N ALA A 297 6.72 -23.76 15.83
CA ALA A 297 7.47 -22.68 16.46
C ALA A 297 8.68 -22.21 15.64
N GLY A 298 8.85 -20.90 15.51
CA GLY A 298 9.96 -20.28 14.78
C GLY A 298 9.96 -20.55 13.28
N SER A 299 8.85 -21.00 12.69
CA SER A 299 8.78 -21.28 11.25
C SER A 299 7.58 -20.60 10.59
N LEU A 300 7.68 -20.44 9.27
CA LEU A 300 6.58 -20.06 8.39
C LEU A 300 6.37 -21.19 7.39
N THR A 301 5.12 -21.59 7.20
CA THR A 301 4.77 -22.72 6.34
C THR A 301 3.89 -22.28 5.16
N PRO A 302 3.90 -23.05 4.05
CA PRO A 302 2.94 -22.84 2.97
C PRO A 302 1.48 -22.90 3.44
N SER A 303 1.17 -23.76 4.45
CA SER A 303 -0.19 -23.88 5.02
C SER A 303 -0.66 -22.59 5.69
N LEU A 304 0.19 -21.95 6.50
CA LEU A 304 -0.12 -20.65 7.11
C LEU A 304 -0.26 -19.56 6.04
N LEU A 305 0.67 -19.52 5.07
CA LEU A 305 0.61 -18.55 3.98
C LEU A 305 -0.69 -18.69 3.19
N GLU A 306 -1.08 -19.90 2.80
CA GLU A 306 -2.32 -20.17 2.04
C GLU A 306 -3.56 -19.76 2.84
N ALA A 307 -3.62 -20.08 4.13
CA ALA A 307 -4.74 -19.67 4.99
C ALA A 307 -4.87 -18.14 5.05
N CYS A 308 -3.77 -17.42 5.23
CA CYS A 308 -3.73 -15.95 5.24
C CYS A 308 -4.13 -15.37 3.86
N GLU A 309 -3.64 -15.93 2.75
CA GLU A 309 -3.99 -15.50 1.40
C GLU A 309 -5.49 -15.70 1.11
N ARG A 310 -6.06 -16.84 1.49
CA ARG A 310 -7.50 -17.13 1.33
C ARG A 310 -8.37 -16.17 2.14
N ALA A 311 -8.03 -15.94 3.41
CA ALA A 311 -8.75 -15.01 4.26
C ALA A 311 -8.69 -13.59 3.68
N MET A 312 -7.51 -13.12 3.28
CA MET A 312 -7.31 -11.79 2.72
C MET A 312 -8.04 -11.60 1.39
N LYS A 313 -8.01 -12.60 0.52
CA LYS A 313 -8.72 -12.59 -0.76
C LYS A 313 -10.23 -12.50 -0.53
N SER A 314 -10.79 -13.36 0.33
CA SER A 314 -12.22 -13.35 0.65
C SER A 314 -12.68 -12.03 1.25
N TRP A 315 -11.86 -11.41 2.10
CA TRP A 315 -12.16 -10.09 2.63
C TRP A 315 -12.13 -9.01 1.54
N LYS A 316 -11.16 -9.02 0.62
CA LYS A 316 -11.08 -8.07 -0.49
C LYS A 316 -12.28 -8.16 -1.43
N GLU A 317 -12.72 -9.38 -1.74
CA GLU A 317 -13.79 -9.65 -2.70
C GLU A 317 -15.20 -9.45 -2.12
N GLY A 318 -15.44 -9.85 -0.86
CA GLY A 318 -16.77 -9.87 -0.26
C GLY A 318 -16.86 -9.41 1.19
N ARG A 319 -15.78 -8.87 1.75
CA ARG A 319 -15.69 -8.47 3.19
C ARG A 319 -15.98 -9.62 4.16
N LEU A 320 -15.76 -10.86 3.73
CA LEU A 320 -15.98 -12.03 4.58
C LEU A 320 -14.92 -12.07 5.69
N THR A 321 -15.39 -12.32 6.90
CA THR A 321 -14.54 -12.42 8.10
C THR A 321 -14.03 -13.84 8.31
N HIS A 322 -12.83 -13.97 8.88
CA HIS A 322 -12.16 -15.27 9.05
C HIS A 322 -11.54 -15.44 10.42
N LEU A 323 -11.73 -16.62 11.01
CA LEU A 323 -10.92 -17.12 12.11
C LEU A 323 -9.94 -18.17 11.56
N ILE A 324 -8.65 -17.98 11.76
CA ILE A 324 -7.59 -18.92 11.38
C ILE A 324 -7.07 -19.56 12.66
N GLN A 325 -7.26 -20.87 12.78
CA GLN A 325 -6.74 -21.69 13.87
C GLN A 325 -5.39 -22.26 13.44
N VAL A 326 -4.34 -21.93 14.18
CA VAL A 326 -2.96 -22.34 13.88
C VAL A 326 -2.56 -23.48 14.82
N GLU A 327 -2.22 -24.63 14.26
CA GLU A 327 -1.54 -25.68 15.01
C GLU A 327 -0.05 -25.34 15.09
N GLY A 328 0.40 -24.83 16.24
CA GLY A 328 1.77 -24.37 16.48
C GLY A 328 1.85 -22.98 17.06
N GLU A 329 2.51 -22.03 16.40
CA GLU A 329 2.64 -20.63 16.84
C GLU A 329 2.20 -19.66 15.73
N GLU A 330 1.42 -18.64 16.09
CA GLU A 330 0.96 -17.58 15.18
C GLU A 330 1.84 -16.32 15.24
N ASP A 331 2.79 -16.24 16.16
CA ASP A 331 3.63 -15.05 16.46
C ASP A 331 4.33 -14.44 15.23
N LEU A 332 4.70 -15.28 14.24
CA LEU A 332 5.33 -14.84 13.01
C LEU A 332 4.35 -14.44 11.91
N ALA A 333 3.05 -14.71 12.08
CA ALA A 333 2.03 -14.40 11.08
C ALA A 333 1.98 -12.92 10.68
N PRO A 334 2.23 -11.91 11.54
CA PRO A 334 2.30 -10.51 11.15
C PRO A 334 3.27 -10.24 9.98
N LEU A 335 4.36 -11.02 9.86
CA LEU A 335 5.32 -10.90 8.76
C LEU A 335 4.72 -11.30 7.40
N ILE A 336 3.70 -12.15 7.37
CA ILE A 336 2.94 -12.53 6.18
C ILE A 336 1.74 -11.62 5.99
N LEU A 337 1.04 -11.28 7.07
CA LEU A 337 -0.20 -10.51 7.03
C LEU A 337 0.01 -9.09 6.49
N HIS A 338 1.07 -8.39 6.94
CA HIS A 338 1.40 -7.07 6.40
C HIS A 338 1.63 -7.08 4.88
N PRO A 339 2.48 -7.97 4.31
CA PRO A 339 2.62 -8.12 2.86
C PRO A 339 1.31 -8.35 2.10
N LEU A 340 0.42 -9.18 2.61
CA LEU A 340 -0.83 -9.58 1.94
C LEU A 340 -1.95 -8.54 2.07
N ALA A 341 -1.96 -7.77 3.15
CA ALA A 341 -3.04 -6.83 3.46
C ALA A 341 -3.05 -5.62 2.50
N PRO A 342 -4.21 -5.02 2.23
CA PRO A 342 -4.29 -3.74 1.52
C PRO A 342 -3.64 -2.63 2.34
N LEU A 343 -3.22 -1.55 1.67
CA LEU A 343 -2.76 -0.35 2.36
C LEU A 343 -3.89 0.22 3.20
N GLY A 344 -3.57 0.61 4.43
CA GLY A 344 -4.55 1.11 5.41
C GLY A 344 -5.23 0.02 6.26
N ALA A 345 -4.89 -1.26 6.08
CA ALA A 345 -5.20 -2.29 7.05
C ALA A 345 -4.45 -2.04 8.38
N VAL A 346 -4.95 -2.61 9.47
CA VAL A 346 -4.28 -2.57 10.77
C VAL A 346 -4.07 -3.98 11.30
N VAL A 347 -2.86 -4.26 11.79
CA VAL A 347 -2.53 -5.51 12.48
C VAL A 347 -2.36 -5.21 13.97
N LEU A 348 -3.07 -5.96 14.79
CA LEU A 348 -3.08 -5.89 16.25
C LEU A 348 -2.53 -7.19 16.83
N TYR A 349 -1.61 -7.08 17.77
CA TYR A 349 -1.14 -8.25 18.54
C TYR A 349 -0.75 -7.86 19.96
N GLY A 350 -0.87 -8.81 20.88
CA GLY A 350 -0.55 -8.60 22.28
C GLY A 350 0.95 -8.47 22.53
N GLN A 351 1.35 -7.57 23.43
CA GLN A 351 2.68 -7.53 24.01
C GLN A 351 2.55 -7.93 25.49
N PRO A 352 2.94 -9.15 25.86
CA PRO A 352 2.76 -9.66 27.23
C PRO A 352 3.25 -8.70 28.31
N GLY A 353 2.40 -8.45 29.31
CA GLY A 353 2.68 -7.54 30.43
C GLY A 353 2.75 -6.05 30.08
N LYS A 354 2.44 -5.64 28.82
CA LYS A 354 2.57 -4.25 28.39
C LYS A 354 1.32 -3.66 27.75
N GLY A 355 0.58 -4.45 26.94
CA GLY A 355 -0.60 -3.96 26.22
C GLY A 355 -0.72 -4.52 24.80
N VAL A 356 -1.20 -3.69 23.89
CA VAL A 356 -1.49 -4.05 22.49
C VAL A 356 -0.58 -3.25 21.55
N VAL A 357 0.05 -3.94 20.60
CA VAL A 357 0.79 -3.31 19.51
C VAL A 357 -0.16 -3.08 18.32
N VAL A 358 -0.14 -1.87 17.81
CA VAL A 358 -0.91 -1.43 16.65
C VAL A 358 0.04 -1.09 15.51
N ARG A 359 -0.11 -1.76 14.37
CA ARG A 359 0.68 -1.44 13.18
C ARG A 359 -0.20 -1.29 11.94
N TRP A 360 -0.15 -0.11 11.34
CA TRP A 360 -0.78 0.15 10.06
C TRP A 360 0.00 -0.51 8.91
N CYS A 361 -0.72 -1.12 7.97
CA CYS A 361 -0.13 -1.65 6.75
C CYS A 361 0.13 -0.52 5.75
N GLY A 362 1.32 0.08 5.84
CA GLY A 362 1.89 0.97 4.84
C GLY A 362 2.90 0.25 3.95
N GLU A 363 3.38 0.91 2.92
CA GLU A 363 4.47 0.38 2.07
C GLU A 363 5.76 0.16 2.87
N ASP A 364 6.01 0.97 3.88
CA ASP A 364 7.14 0.84 4.82
C ASP A 364 7.05 -0.47 5.64
N ALA A 365 5.86 -0.79 6.17
CA ALA A 365 5.62 -2.03 6.90
C ALA A 365 5.82 -3.25 5.99
N LYS A 366 5.26 -3.20 4.78
CA LYS A 366 5.43 -4.26 3.77
C LYS A 366 6.89 -4.46 3.38
N GLN A 367 7.62 -3.37 3.16
CA GLN A 367 9.04 -3.41 2.80
C GLN A 367 9.89 -4.02 3.92
N ARG A 368 9.63 -3.66 5.19
CA ARG A 368 10.31 -4.25 6.34
C ARG A 368 10.02 -5.76 6.43
N CYS A 369 8.74 -6.15 6.30
CA CYS A 369 8.38 -7.57 6.32
C CYS A 369 9.05 -8.35 5.17
N ARG A 370 9.04 -7.81 3.93
CA ARG A 370 9.72 -8.44 2.79
C ARG A 370 11.20 -8.65 3.08
N ARG A 371 11.89 -7.65 3.64
CA ARG A 371 13.31 -7.75 4.01
C ARG A 371 13.52 -8.87 5.02
N LEU A 372 12.77 -8.85 6.12
CA LEU A 372 12.88 -9.88 7.17
C LEU A 372 12.59 -11.28 6.61
N LEU A 373 11.51 -11.44 5.82
CA LEU A 373 11.18 -12.71 5.18
C LEU A 373 12.27 -13.22 4.23
N SER A 374 13.02 -12.32 3.61
CA SER A 374 14.15 -12.71 2.74
C SER A 374 15.37 -13.25 3.50
N GLU A 375 15.41 -13.04 4.81
CA GLU A 375 16.48 -13.53 5.71
C GLU A 375 16.12 -14.87 6.39
N PHE A 376 14.89 -15.39 6.18
CA PHE A 376 14.52 -16.74 6.62
C PHE A 376 15.21 -17.80 5.76
N VAL A 377 15.53 -18.94 6.36
CA VAL A 377 16.23 -20.03 5.70
C VAL A 377 15.26 -21.16 5.34
N PRO A 378 15.23 -21.62 4.09
CA PRO A 378 14.47 -22.82 3.72
C PRO A 378 14.91 -24.04 4.52
N THR A 379 13.95 -24.88 4.91
CA THR A 379 14.24 -26.21 5.48
C THR A 379 13.92 -27.29 4.45
N GLU A 380 14.78 -28.30 4.40
CA GLU A 380 14.57 -29.49 3.57
C GLU A 380 13.28 -30.24 3.98
#